data_77778132797fce07209c2e9ed39451cf
#
_entry.id   77778132797fce07209c2e9ed39451cf
#
_cell.length_a   1.000
_cell.length_b   1.000
_cell.length_c   1.000
_cell.angle_alpha   90.00
_cell.angle_beta   90.00
_cell.angle_gamma   90.00
#
_symmetry.space_group_name_H-M   'P 1'
#
loop_
_entity.id
_entity.type
_entity.pdbx_description
1 polymer ?
#
loop_
_entity_poly.entity_id
_entity_poly.type
_entity_poly.pdbx_seq_one_letter_code
_entity_poly.pdbx_strand_id
1 'polypeptide(L)'
;MTTVSANTTTAKMRRSSRWFMLAAFLVAGVAFIVIAWGGINKNLVYYWTPTDLVGAGNKAYGATIRLGGMVSPGTVRNHAGVSGVEFDVHDGTKSVHVKSNGVPPQMFRENIGVVVEGTMVKGGYFACNRLMVSHSNEYRAPKSGHPVDKQELEKLMKSTEGLESK
;
A
#
# COMPACT_ATOMS: atom_id res chain seq x y z
N MET A 1 -36.13 3.46 76.83
CA MET A 1 -34.72 3.76 76.52
C MET A 1 -34.25 2.73 75.52
N THR A 2 -34.21 3.12 74.25
CA THR A 2 -33.86 2.20 73.16
C THR A 2 -32.58 2.72 72.52
N THR A 3 -31.47 2.05 72.72
CA THR A 3 -30.16 2.38 72.13
C THR A 3 -30.05 1.73 70.74
N VAL A 4 -29.98 2.54 69.74
CA VAL A 4 -29.76 2.13 68.37
C VAL A 4 -28.27 1.89 68.17
N SER A 5 -27.91 0.65 67.85
CA SER A 5 -26.57 0.21 67.50
C SER A 5 -26.28 0.63 66.04
N ALA A 6 -25.35 1.56 65.86
CA ALA A 6 -24.91 2.01 64.55
C ALA A 6 -23.94 0.98 63.92
N ASN A 7 -24.29 0.57 62.76
CA ASN A 7 -23.65 -0.51 61.99
C ASN A 7 -22.38 -0.01 61.29
N THR A 8 -21.22 -0.52 61.69
CA THR A 8 -19.89 -0.24 61.09
C THR A 8 -19.55 -1.25 59.99
N THR A 9 -20.27 -1.23 58.88
CA THR A 9 -20.00 -2.19 57.78
C THR A 9 -19.40 -1.50 56.50
N THR A 10 -19.04 -0.25 56.56
CA THR A 10 -18.65 0.49 55.29
C THR A 10 -17.14 0.54 54.98
N ALA A 11 -16.27 0.06 55.88
CA ALA A 11 -14.82 0.21 55.66
C ALA A 11 -14.16 -0.93 54.87
N LYS A 12 -14.76 -2.12 54.79
CA LYS A 12 -14.14 -3.30 54.14
C LYS A 12 -14.36 -3.37 52.63
N MET A 13 -15.39 -2.73 52.12
CA MET A 13 -15.69 -2.71 50.66
C MET A 13 -14.75 -1.84 49.82
N ARG A 14 -14.16 -0.80 50.41
CA ARG A 14 -13.32 0.15 49.67
C ARG A 14 -11.96 -0.37 49.28
N ARG A 15 -11.41 -1.35 50.01
CA ARG A 15 -10.08 -1.92 49.70
C ARG A 15 -10.14 -2.95 48.60
N SER A 16 -11.20 -3.71 48.51
CA SER A 16 -11.41 -4.71 47.46
C SER A 16 -11.66 -4.06 46.10
N SER A 17 -12.40 -2.92 46.04
CA SER A 17 -12.69 -2.18 44.84
C SER A 17 -11.41 -1.68 44.14
N ARG A 18 -10.41 -1.22 44.90
CA ARG A 18 -9.13 -0.75 44.33
C ARG A 18 -8.34 -1.87 43.69
N TRP A 19 -8.36 -3.06 44.29
CA TRP A 19 -7.70 -4.26 43.73
C TRP A 19 -8.39 -4.73 42.44
N PHE A 20 -9.73 -4.66 42.38
CA PHE A 20 -10.48 -4.96 41.16
C PHE A 20 -10.18 -3.96 40.04
N MET A 21 -10.07 -2.65 40.36
CA MET A 21 -9.68 -1.65 39.39
C MET A 21 -8.25 -1.89 38.86
N LEU A 22 -7.30 -2.18 39.75
CA LEU A 22 -5.92 -2.49 39.34
C LEU A 22 -5.85 -3.74 38.44
N ALA A 23 -6.59 -4.80 38.81
CA ALA A 23 -6.67 -6.00 38.00
C ALA A 23 -7.30 -5.73 36.61
N ALA A 24 -8.38 -4.94 36.56
CA ALA A 24 -9.01 -4.55 35.30
C ALA A 24 -8.08 -3.74 34.41
N PHE A 25 -7.32 -2.78 34.97
CA PHE A 25 -6.31 -2.03 34.22
C PHE A 25 -5.18 -2.91 33.73
N LEU A 26 -4.74 -3.87 34.52
CA LEU A 26 -3.69 -4.81 34.13
C LEU A 26 -4.17 -5.69 32.97
N VAL A 27 -5.37 -6.24 33.03
CA VAL A 27 -5.96 -7.05 31.95
C VAL A 27 -6.14 -6.22 30.68
N ALA A 28 -6.66 -5.00 30.80
CA ALA A 28 -6.81 -4.08 29.67
C ALA A 28 -5.45 -3.71 29.03
N GLY A 29 -4.41 -3.47 29.85
CA GLY A 29 -3.06 -3.20 29.39
C GLY A 29 -2.44 -4.39 28.64
N VAL A 30 -2.59 -5.60 29.17
CA VAL A 30 -2.11 -6.82 28.50
C VAL A 30 -2.86 -7.05 27.18
N ALA A 31 -4.18 -6.89 27.17
CA ALA A 31 -4.98 -7.00 25.94
C ALA A 31 -4.54 -5.97 24.88
N PHE A 32 -4.29 -4.73 25.30
CA PHE A 32 -3.80 -3.68 24.40
C PHE A 32 -2.43 -4.02 23.82
N ILE A 33 -1.50 -4.53 24.64
CA ILE A 33 -0.17 -4.97 24.17
C ILE A 33 -0.28 -6.11 23.16
N VAL A 34 -1.15 -7.10 23.43
CA VAL A 34 -1.37 -8.23 22.51
C VAL A 34 -1.95 -7.77 21.17
N ILE A 35 -2.92 -6.85 21.20
CA ILE A 35 -3.52 -6.29 19.99
C ILE A 35 -2.50 -5.43 19.24
N ALA A 36 -1.73 -4.59 19.93
CA ALA A 36 -0.71 -3.75 19.33
C ALA A 36 0.42 -4.60 18.69
N TRP A 37 0.84 -5.66 19.34
CA TRP A 37 1.90 -6.52 18.80
C TRP A 37 1.40 -7.45 17.69
N GLY A 38 0.18 -7.97 17.78
CA GLY A 38 -0.39 -8.89 16.80
C GLY A 38 -0.99 -8.21 15.55
N GLY A 39 -1.48 -6.97 15.69
CA GLY A 39 -2.25 -6.28 14.64
C GLY A 39 -1.40 -5.44 13.68
N ILE A 40 -0.30 -4.87 14.13
CA ILE A 40 0.47 -3.89 13.34
C ILE A 40 1.34 -4.57 12.28
N ASN A 41 1.86 -5.77 12.54
CA ASN A 41 2.84 -6.41 11.65
C ASN A 41 2.25 -7.09 10.40
N LYS A 42 0.92 -7.32 10.33
CA LYS A 42 0.31 -8.08 9.22
C LYS A 42 -0.31 -7.23 8.12
N ASN A 43 -0.52 -5.94 8.36
CA ASN A 43 -1.26 -5.07 7.43
C ASN A 43 -0.44 -3.92 6.83
N LEU A 44 0.86 -3.83 7.13
CA LEU A 44 1.74 -2.85 6.49
C LEU A 44 2.20 -3.39 5.14
N VAL A 45 1.49 -3.00 4.08
CA VAL A 45 1.95 -3.24 2.72
C VAL A 45 2.98 -2.17 2.39
N TYR A 46 4.26 -2.56 2.35
CA TYR A 46 5.36 -1.67 2.01
C TYR A 46 5.34 -1.34 0.51
N TYR A 47 5.45 -0.05 0.19
CA TYR A 47 5.62 0.41 -1.18
C TYR A 47 7.12 0.49 -1.49
N TRP A 48 7.58 -0.33 -2.43
CA TRP A 48 8.97 -0.43 -2.81
C TRP A 48 9.18 -0.18 -4.30
N THR A 49 10.36 0.32 -4.63
CA THR A 49 10.86 0.36 -6.01
C THR A 49 11.65 -0.93 -6.32
N PRO A 50 11.90 -1.26 -7.59
CA PRO A 50 12.83 -2.31 -7.98
C PRO A 50 14.20 -2.21 -7.30
N THR A 51 14.73 -1.00 -7.17
CA THR A 51 16.01 -0.76 -6.48
C THR A 51 15.93 -1.12 -5.00
N ASP A 52 14.86 -0.73 -4.30
CA ASP A 52 14.64 -1.04 -2.89
C ASP A 52 14.49 -2.55 -2.67
N LEU A 53 13.74 -3.22 -3.55
CA LEU A 53 13.49 -4.64 -3.47
C LEU A 53 14.78 -5.46 -3.61
N VAL A 54 15.59 -5.12 -4.61
CA VAL A 54 16.89 -5.76 -4.84
C VAL A 54 17.87 -5.46 -3.69
N GLY A 55 17.85 -4.23 -3.17
CA GLY A 55 18.69 -3.80 -2.03
C GLY A 55 18.33 -4.47 -0.71
N ALA A 56 17.07 -4.81 -0.50
CA ALA A 56 16.60 -5.49 0.71
C ALA A 56 17.05 -6.96 0.82
N GLY A 57 17.38 -7.59 -0.30
CA GLY A 57 17.88 -8.96 -0.37
C GLY A 57 16.96 -9.96 0.33
N ASN A 58 17.49 -10.70 1.31
CA ASN A 58 16.73 -11.74 2.02
C ASN A 58 15.51 -11.25 2.81
N LYS A 59 15.45 -9.97 3.16
CA LYS A 59 14.32 -9.38 3.90
C LYS A 59 13.06 -9.23 3.05
N ALA A 60 13.19 -9.25 1.72
CA ALA A 60 12.08 -9.15 0.79
C ALA A 60 11.26 -10.44 0.67
N TYR A 61 11.84 -11.58 1.04
CA TYR A 61 11.15 -12.86 0.88
C TYR A 61 10.03 -13.05 1.91
N GLY A 62 8.87 -13.48 1.42
CA GLY A 62 7.70 -13.81 2.26
C GLY A 62 6.90 -12.60 2.77
N ALA A 63 7.37 -11.38 2.57
CA ALA A 63 6.60 -10.17 2.86
C ALA A 63 5.68 -9.82 1.69
N THR A 64 4.46 -9.37 1.98
CA THR A 64 3.59 -8.80 0.96
C THR A 64 4.03 -7.37 0.68
N ILE A 65 4.41 -7.10 -0.56
CA ILE A 65 5.01 -5.85 -1.02
C ILE A 65 4.20 -5.29 -2.17
N ARG A 66 4.09 -3.97 -2.24
CA ARG A 66 3.66 -3.24 -3.44
C ARG A 66 4.88 -2.72 -4.17
N LEU A 67 5.20 -3.37 -5.28
CA LEU A 67 6.30 -2.97 -6.15
C LEU A 67 5.77 -2.01 -7.21
N GLY A 68 6.25 -0.78 -7.20
CA GLY A 68 5.93 0.25 -8.19
C GLY A 68 7.08 0.46 -9.17
N GLY A 69 6.75 0.62 -10.45
CA GLY A 69 7.74 0.89 -11.50
C GLY A 69 7.10 0.95 -12.88
N MET A 70 7.92 0.92 -13.91
CA MET A 70 7.48 0.92 -15.31
C MET A 70 7.70 -0.45 -15.93
N VAL A 71 6.79 -0.89 -16.80
CA VAL A 71 6.93 -2.12 -17.57
C VAL A 71 8.02 -1.93 -18.63
N SER A 72 9.03 -2.79 -18.62
CA SER A 72 10.12 -2.75 -19.59
C SER A 72 9.66 -3.14 -20.99
N PRO A 73 10.05 -2.39 -22.04
CA PRO A 73 9.68 -2.71 -23.41
C PRO A 73 10.27 -4.08 -23.85
N GLY A 74 9.49 -4.84 -24.64
CA GLY A 74 9.90 -6.15 -25.17
C GLY A 74 9.96 -7.29 -24.15
N THR A 75 9.48 -7.08 -22.91
CA THR A 75 9.54 -8.11 -21.85
C THR A 75 8.20 -8.76 -21.58
N VAL A 76 7.11 -8.22 -22.10
CA VAL A 76 5.76 -8.74 -21.87
C VAL A 76 5.57 -10.06 -22.64
N ARG A 77 5.32 -11.13 -21.91
CA ARG A 77 5.07 -12.47 -22.45
C ARG A 77 3.76 -13.01 -21.91
N ASN A 78 2.83 -13.28 -22.82
CA ASN A 78 1.59 -13.95 -22.49
C ASN A 78 1.75 -15.46 -22.62
N HIS A 79 1.29 -16.21 -21.64
CA HIS A 79 1.28 -17.66 -21.71
C HIS A 79 0.04 -18.12 -22.50
N ALA A 80 0.26 -18.74 -23.64
CA ALA A 80 -0.83 -19.32 -24.45
C ALA A 80 -1.52 -20.43 -23.65
N GLY A 81 -2.84 -20.28 -23.45
CA GLY A 81 -3.69 -21.29 -22.77
C GLY A 81 -3.76 -21.21 -21.25
N VAL A 82 -3.03 -20.29 -20.61
CA VAL A 82 -3.11 -20.04 -19.15
C VAL A 82 -3.30 -18.56 -18.92
N SER A 83 -4.25 -18.20 -18.08
CA SER A 83 -4.42 -16.80 -17.66
C SER A 83 -3.19 -16.36 -16.87
N GLY A 84 -2.31 -15.55 -17.49
CA GLY A 84 -1.11 -15.05 -16.84
C GLY A 84 -0.22 -14.27 -17.79
N VAL A 85 0.56 -13.36 -17.21
CA VAL A 85 1.51 -12.53 -17.94
C VAL A 85 2.82 -12.45 -17.17
N GLU A 86 3.93 -12.58 -17.86
CA GLU A 86 5.28 -12.32 -17.33
C GLU A 86 5.83 -11.06 -17.97
N PHE A 87 6.48 -10.22 -17.17
CA PHE A 87 7.08 -8.97 -17.61
C PHE A 87 8.11 -8.48 -16.58
N ASP A 88 8.95 -7.57 -17.01
CA ASP A 88 9.92 -6.93 -16.13
C ASP A 88 9.46 -5.54 -15.73
N VAL A 89 9.59 -5.20 -14.44
CA VAL A 89 9.33 -3.88 -13.88
C VAL A 89 10.65 -3.23 -13.52
N HIS A 90 10.87 -2.00 -14.01
CA HIS A 90 12.08 -1.23 -13.74
C HIS A 90 11.77 0.15 -13.16
N ASP A 91 12.75 0.74 -12.48
CA ASP A 91 12.74 2.11 -11.97
C ASP A 91 13.79 3.01 -12.64
N GLY A 92 14.38 2.54 -13.75
CA GLY A 92 15.50 3.19 -14.43
C GLY A 92 16.87 2.72 -13.95
N THR A 93 16.99 2.13 -12.77
CA THR A 93 18.26 1.66 -12.18
C THR A 93 18.31 0.13 -12.11
N LYS A 94 17.26 -0.48 -11.61
CA LYS A 94 17.11 -1.93 -11.45
C LYS A 94 15.85 -2.42 -12.11
N SER A 95 15.85 -3.72 -12.44
CA SER A 95 14.70 -4.43 -12.99
C SER A 95 14.40 -5.68 -12.18
N VAL A 96 13.12 -6.00 -12.05
CA VAL A 96 12.61 -7.17 -11.33
C VAL A 96 11.65 -7.93 -12.23
N HIS A 97 11.89 -9.22 -12.40
CA HIS A 97 11.03 -10.10 -13.16
C HIS A 97 9.75 -10.41 -12.38
N VAL A 98 8.60 -10.17 -12.98
CA VAL A 98 7.27 -10.33 -12.38
C VAL A 98 6.49 -11.40 -13.11
N LYS A 99 5.89 -12.32 -12.35
CA LYS A 99 4.97 -13.34 -12.85
C LYS A 99 3.59 -13.10 -12.23
N SER A 100 2.62 -12.81 -13.08
CA SER A 100 1.21 -12.63 -12.69
C SER A 100 0.38 -13.78 -13.20
N ASN A 101 -0.41 -14.40 -12.32
CA ASN A 101 -1.32 -15.49 -12.68
C ASN A 101 -2.72 -14.99 -13.10
N GLY A 102 -2.97 -13.68 -13.01
CA GLY A 102 -4.25 -13.06 -13.35
C GLY A 102 -4.28 -12.51 -14.76
N VAL A 103 -5.50 -12.25 -15.25
CA VAL A 103 -5.71 -11.52 -16.52
C VAL A 103 -5.24 -10.09 -16.34
N PRO A 104 -4.33 -9.60 -17.20
CA PRO A 104 -3.86 -8.22 -17.10
C PRO A 104 -5.02 -7.23 -17.35
N PRO A 105 -5.01 -6.04 -16.71
CA PRO A 105 -5.97 -4.98 -16.98
C PRO A 105 -5.94 -4.56 -18.45
N GLN A 106 -7.07 -4.05 -18.97
CA GLN A 106 -7.17 -3.63 -20.39
C GLN A 106 -6.14 -2.59 -20.82
N MET A 107 -5.68 -1.73 -19.90
CA MET A 107 -4.69 -0.71 -20.18
C MET A 107 -3.24 -1.18 -19.97
N PHE A 108 -3.04 -2.44 -19.64
CA PHE A 108 -1.70 -2.99 -19.43
C PHE A 108 -0.96 -3.08 -20.78
N ARG A 109 0.19 -2.44 -20.84
CA ARG A 109 1.07 -2.40 -22.00
C ARG A 109 2.52 -2.10 -21.59
N GLU A 110 3.43 -2.22 -22.49
CA GLU A 110 4.81 -1.79 -22.31
C GLU A 110 4.91 -0.27 -22.08
N ASN A 111 5.95 0.15 -21.37
CA ASN A 111 6.21 1.57 -21.03
C ASN A 111 5.10 2.23 -20.20
N ILE A 112 4.30 1.46 -19.48
CA ILE A 112 3.30 2.02 -18.58
C ILE A 112 3.73 1.84 -17.12
N GLY A 113 3.34 2.79 -16.26
CA GLY A 113 3.51 2.67 -14.82
C GLY A 113 2.58 1.60 -14.25
N VAL A 114 3.12 0.72 -13.44
CA VAL A 114 2.37 -0.34 -12.76
C VAL A 114 2.69 -0.38 -11.29
N VAL A 115 1.73 -0.88 -10.53
CA VAL A 115 1.90 -1.28 -9.14
C VAL A 115 1.48 -2.73 -9.03
N VAL A 116 2.41 -3.59 -8.67
CA VAL A 116 2.17 -5.02 -8.50
C VAL A 116 2.23 -5.37 -7.01
N GLU A 117 1.19 -6.03 -6.52
CA GLU A 117 1.13 -6.52 -5.14
C GLU A 117 1.40 -8.03 -5.12
N GLY A 118 2.36 -8.44 -4.30
CA GLY A 118 2.77 -9.82 -4.25
C GLY A 118 3.95 -10.05 -3.31
N THR A 119 4.69 -11.10 -3.56
CA THR A 119 5.83 -11.52 -2.74
C THR A 119 7.03 -11.89 -3.60
N MET A 120 8.24 -11.59 -3.11
CA MET A 120 9.47 -12.06 -3.74
C MET A 120 9.69 -13.54 -3.41
N VAL A 121 9.93 -14.34 -4.44
CA VAL A 121 10.16 -15.79 -4.33
C VAL A 121 11.64 -16.09 -4.43
N LYS A 122 12.12 -17.10 -3.69
CA LYS A 122 13.53 -17.55 -3.71
C LYS A 122 14.03 -17.96 -5.11
N GLY A 123 13.12 -18.16 -6.06
CA GLY A 123 13.43 -18.40 -7.48
C GLY A 123 13.83 -17.16 -8.27
N GLY A 124 14.00 -15.99 -7.63
CA GLY A 124 14.49 -14.77 -8.28
C GLY A 124 13.44 -13.99 -9.06
N TYR A 125 12.15 -14.29 -8.86
CA TYR A 125 11.04 -13.56 -9.48
C TYR A 125 10.03 -13.07 -8.43
N PHE A 126 9.26 -12.06 -8.79
CA PHE A 126 8.19 -11.52 -7.98
C PHE A 126 6.85 -12.16 -8.37
N ALA A 127 6.27 -12.94 -7.45
CA ALA A 127 4.96 -13.56 -7.65
C ALA A 127 3.86 -12.52 -7.39
N CYS A 128 3.21 -12.08 -8.45
CA CYS A 128 2.19 -11.04 -8.42
C CYS A 128 0.79 -11.64 -8.23
N ASN A 129 0.11 -11.22 -7.16
CA ASN A 129 -1.28 -11.58 -6.88
C ASN A 129 -2.26 -10.56 -7.44
N ARG A 130 -1.84 -9.28 -7.53
CA ARG A 130 -2.67 -8.19 -8.05
C ARG A 130 -1.82 -7.25 -8.88
N LEU A 131 -2.25 -7.03 -10.11
CA LEU A 131 -1.64 -6.09 -11.06
C LEU A 131 -2.56 -4.87 -11.20
N MET A 132 -2.01 -3.69 -10.95
CA MET A 132 -2.70 -2.40 -11.09
C MET A 132 -1.90 -1.53 -12.04
N VAL A 133 -2.58 -0.85 -12.97
CA VAL A 133 -1.96 0.14 -13.84
C VAL A 133 -2.05 1.50 -13.16
N SER A 134 -0.92 2.20 -13.10
CA SER A 134 -0.86 3.55 -12.54
C SER A 134 -1.19 4.56 -13.64
N HIS A 135 -2.23 5.33 -13.46
CA HIS A 135 -2.62 6.41 -14.39
C HIS A 135 -1.72 7.67 -14.28
N SER A 136 -0.74 7.67 -13.38
CA SER A 136 0.10 8.84 -13.10
C SER A 136 1.01 9.29 -14.26
N ASN A 137 1.10 8.53 -15.36
CA ASN A 137 1.88 8.93 -16.54
C ASN A 137 1.12 9.84 -17.50
N GLU A 138 -0.18 10.02 -17.34
CA GLU A 138 -0.99 10.85 -18.23
C GLU A 138 -1.15 12.29 -17.70
N TYR A 139 -0.94 12.50 -16.41
CA TYR A 139 -0.91 13.83 -15.81
C TYR A 139 0.50 14.17 -15.32
N ARG A 140 1.35 14.63 -16.23
CA ARG A 140 2.49 15.46 -15.82
C ARG A 140 1.92 16.81 -15.43
N ALA A 141 1.72 17.02 -14.11
CA ALA A 141 1.55 18.39 -13.63
C ALA A 141 2.68 19.25 -14.19
N PRO A 142 2.39 20.44 -14.74
CA PRO A 142 3.44 21.35 -15.17
C PRO A 142 4.40 21.51 -14.01
N LYS A 143 5.71 21.29 -14.24
CA LYS A 143 6.73 21.51 -13.22
C LYS A 143 6.52 22.94 -12.72
N SER A 144 6.18 23.06 -11.44
CA SER A 144 6.04 24.36 -10.76
C SER A 144 7.33 25.14 -10.99
N GLY A 145 7.29 26.17 -11.86
CA GLY A 145 8.45 26.99 -12.17
C GLY A 145 8.63 27.40 -13.63
N HIS A 146 7.90 26.83 -14.58
CA HIS A 146 7.81 27.45 -15.90
C HIS A 146 6.56 28.33 -15.93
N PRO A 147 6.68 29.66 -16.14
CA PRO A 147 5.55 30.49 -16.50
C PRO A 147 4.93 29.87 -17.74
N VAL A 148 3.63 29.57 -17.67
CA VAL A 148 2.86 29.13 -18.84
C VAL A 148 3.08 30.20 -19.92
N ASP A 149 3.70 29.79 -21.00
CA ASP A 149 3.98 30.75 -22.09
C ASP A 149 2.62 31.24 -22.59
N LYS A 150 2.42 32.59 -22.54
CA LYS A 150 1.17 33.22 -22.97
C LYS A 150 0.80 32.82 -24.38
N GLN A 151 1.78 32.50 -25.21
CA GLN A 151 1.57 32.06 -26.60
C GLN A 151 0.97 30.63 -26.68
N GLU A 152 1.29 29.75 -25.74
CA GLU A 152 0.71 28.42 -25.69
C GLU A 152 -0.74 28.46 -25.20
N LEU A 153 -1.02 29.32 -24.19
CA LEU A 153 -2.37 29.54 -23.70
C LEU A 153 -3.29 30.13 -24.79
N GLU A 154 -2.77 31.09 -25.59
CA GLU A 154 -3.50 31.71 -26.68
C GLU A 154 -3.80 30.74 -27.83
N LYS A 155 -2.89 29.80 -28.12
CA LYS A 155 -3.12 28.73 -29.11
C LYS A 155 -4.20 27.76 -28.65
N LEU A 156 -4.22 27.40 -27.35
CA LEU A 156 -5.24 26.51 -26.75
C LEU A 156 -6.61 27.20 -26.77
N MET A 157 -6.69 28.49 -26.45
CA MET A 157 -7.95 29.26 -26.50
C MET A 157 -8.50 29.36 -27.91
N LYS A 158 -7.65 29.66 -28.91
CA LYS A 158 -8.06 29.72 -30.33
C LYS A 158 -8.51 28.37 -30.89
N SER A 159 -7.94 27.27 -30.40
CA SER A 159 -8.38 25.91 -30.82
C SER A 159 -9.76 25.52 -30.26
N THR A 160 -10.15 26.11 -29.14
CA THR A 160 -11.46 25.85 -28.51
C THR A 160 -12.56 26.70 -29.11
N GLU A 161 -12.26 27.93 -29.55
CA GLU A 161 -13.23 28.81 -30.22
C GLU A 161 -13.65 28.31 -31.61
N GLY A 162 -12.79 27.52 -32.28
CA GLY A 162 -13.11 26.92 -33.57
C GLY A 162 -14.09 25.74 -33.55
N LEU A 163 -14.44 25.24 -32.36
CA LEU A 163 -15.36 24.11 -32.18
C LEU A 163 -16.82 24.51 -31.87
N GLU A 164 -17.06 25.77 -31.51
CA GLU A 164 -18.41 26.29 -31.21
C GLU A 164 -19.17 26.91 -32.39
N SER A 165 -18.56 26.96 -33.57
CA SER A 165 -19.18 27.59 -34.77
C SER A 165 -19.48 26.60 -35.90
N LYS A 166 -19.93 25.38 -35.57
CA LYS A 166 -20.49 24.47 -36.58
C LYS A 166 -21.76 23.81 -36.11
#